data_181375d3862dd324a7c3f8b6731ca2b1
#
_entry.id   181375d3862dd324a7c3f8b6731ca2b1
#
_cell.length_a   1.000
_cell.length_b   1.000
_cell.length_c   1.000
_cell.angle_alpha   90.00
_cell.angle_beta   90.00
_cell.angle_gamma   90.00
#
_symmetry.space_group_name_H-M   'P 1'
#
loop_
_entity.id
_entity.type
_entity.pdbx_description
1 polymer ?
#
loop_
_entity_poly.entity_id
_entity_poly.type
_entity_poly.pdbx_seq_one_letter_code
_entity_poly.pdbx_strand_id
1 'polypeptide(L)'
;MKRLRPSFWFRCLTIVAAVGCVRLASFGAASDAAPITPKETIVLFDGKTKKDLSLFYTWLAKFGHEDPDQVFTVVDQIDGAPAIRSSGQHYGGFVTKANYTNYRLITEFRWGNITWAPRTNRARDSGILLHGQGDDGNASKEFKSPWMRSVEFQIIEGGTGDIILVNGYNRGSNEVIAPKLTAKVAANGKNWDPAGQPKEFTKGRIDWQYRDLGWKDVLGFRGAKDVEKPVGEWNRLEAICEGGDVTYFVNGVKVMEGRHGSFTSGKLLFQSEGAEIFFRLIELQPLK
;
A
#
# COMPACT_ATOMS: atom_id res chain seq x y z
N MET A 1 -62.56 -66.81 27.23
CA MET A 1 -62.41 -65.46 26.65
C MET A 1 -61.42 -64.68 27.50
N LYS A 2 -60.18 -64.63 27.09
CA LYS A 2 -59.14 -63.79 27.76
C LYS A 2 -58.57 -62.82 26.71
N ARG A 3 -58.78 -61.55 27.01
CA ARG A 3 -58.27 -60.44 26.17
C ARG A 3 -56.80 -60.19 26.48
N LEU A 4 -55.92 -60.25 25.47
CA LEU A 4 -54.55 -59.84 25.52
C LEU A 4 -54.43 -58.33 25.26
N ARG A 5 -53.74 -57.60 26.11
CA ARG A 5 -53.36 -56.19 25.93
C ARG A 5 -51.99 -56.12 25.23
N PRO A 6 -51.76 -55.23 24.22
CA PRO A 6 -50.44 -55.01 23.70
C PRO A 6 -49.67 -53.93 24.54
N SER A 7 -48.43 -54.24 24.91
CA SER A 7 -47.50 -53.35 25.58
C SER A 7 -46.84 -52.44 24.54
N PHE A 8 -46.97 -51.13 24.69
CA PHE A 8 -46.24 -50.11 23.93
C PHE A 8 -44.87 -49.89 24.57
N TRP A 9 -43.82 -50.15 23.79
CA TRP A 9 -42.45 -49.75 24.14
C TRP A 9 -42.19 -48.37 23.57
N PHE A 10 -42.02 -47.33 24.42
CA PHE A 10 -41.46 -46.04 24.04
C PHE A 10 -39.95 -46.16 23.92
N ARG A 11 -39.41 -46.02 22.74
CA ARG A 11 -37.98 -45.78 22.50
C ARG A 11 -37.75 -44.29 22.62
N CYS A 12 -37.08 -43.81 23.67
CA CYS A 12 -36.50 -42.47 23.73
C CYS A 12 -35.35 -42.34 22.70
N LEU A 13 -35.55 -41.51 21.70
CA LEU A 13 -34.51 -41.10 20.78
C LEU A 13 -33.79 -39.89 21.40
N THR A 14 -32.58 -40.09 21.90
CA THR A 14 -31.72 -39.00 22.37
C THR A 14 -31.07 -38.33 21.15
N ILE A 15 -31.53 -37.12 20.81
CA ILE A 15 -30.89 -36.29 19.78
C ILE A 15 -29.72 -35.61 20.48
N VAL A 16 -28.50 -36.02 20.15
CA VAL A 16 -27.27 -35.31 20.50
C VAL A 16 -27.11 -34.16 19.51
N ALA A 17 -27.43 -32.94 19.93
CA ALA A 17 -27.14 -31.73 19.18
C ALA A 17 -25.63 -31.46 19.27
N ALA A 18 -24.90 -31.74 18.22
CA ALA A 18 -23.51 -31.28 18.08
C ALA A 18 -23.51 -29.77 17.84
N VAL A 19 -23.23 -29.00 18.88
CA VAL A 19 -22.96 -27.56 18.78
C VAL A 19 -21.58 -27.42 18.13
N GLY A 20 -21.54 -27.21 16.81
CA GLY A 20 -20.35 -26.81 16.10
C GLY A 20 -19.92 -25.43 16.55
N CYS A 21 -18.87 -25.32 17.37
CA CYS A 21 -18.18 -24.07 17.61
C CYS A 21 -17.54 -23.58 16.30
N VAL A 22 -18.23 -22.70 15.59
CA VAL A 22 -17.59 -21.89 14.53
C VAL A 22 -16.64 -20.94 15.25
N ARG A 23 -15.34 -21.27 15.20
CA ARG A 23 -14.31 -20.32 15.58
C ARG A 23 -14.33 -19.21 14.54
N LEU A 24 -14.97 -18.08 14.83
CA LEU A 24 -14.73 -16.83 14.15
C LEU A 24 -13.24 -16.51 14.37
N ALA A 25 -12.45 -16.68 13.33
CA ALA A 25 -11.10 -16.16 13.32
C ALA A 25 -11.22 -14.63 13.47
N SER A 26 -10.84 -14.12 14.64
CA SER A 26 -10.67 -12.69 14.85
C SER A 26 -9.50 -12.25 13.98
N PHE A 27 -9.80 -11.71 12.81
CA PHE A 27 -8.80 -11.03 11.99
C PHE A 27 -8.40 -9.74 12.70
N GLY A 28 -7.20 -9.75 13.20
CA GLY A 28 -6.20 -8.77 13.40
C GLY A 28 -6.59 -7.44 14.05
N ALA A 29 -6.38 -7.34 15.36
CA ALA A 29 -5.83 -6.11 15.91
C ALA A 29 -4.48 -5.84 15.22
N ALA A 30 -4.20 -4.55 14.89
CA ALA A 30 -2.90 -4.14 14.40
C ALA A 30 -1.80 -4.81 15.23
N SER A 31 -0.82 -5.42 14.57
CA SER A 31 0.28 -6.11 15.25
C SER A 31 0.95 -5.14 16.23
N ASP A 32 0.80 -5.36 17.53
CA ASP A 32 1.55 -4.64 18.60
C ASP A 32 3.05 -4.98 18.61
N ALA A 33 3.52 -5.75 17.64
CA ALA A 33 4.92 -6.10 17.48
C ALA A 33 5.74 -4.84 17.19
N ALA A 34 6.87 -4.70 17.89
CA ALA A 34 7.81 -3.61 17.66
C ALA A 34 8.25 -3.56 16.18
N PRO A 35 8.41 -2.35 15.62
CA PRO A 35 8.86 -2.20 14.24
C PRO A 35 10.23 -2.82 14.00
N ILE A 36 10.41 -3.48 12.87
CA ILE A 36 11.66 -4.11 12.47
C ILE A 36 12.58 -3.06 11.84
N THR A 37 13.79 -2.90 12.39
CA THR A 37 14.90 -2.21 11.73
C THR A 37 15.76 -3.25 11.04
N PRO A 38 15.92 -3.24 9.71
CA PRO A 38 16.75 -4.18 9.00
C PRO A 38 18.21 -4.10 9.48
N LYS A 39 18.79 -5.23 9.86
CA LYS A 39 20.24 -5.38 10.14
C LYS A 39 20.97 -5.98 8.93
N GLU A 40 20.24 -6.64 8.07
CA GLU A 40 20.62 -7.21 6.80
C GLU A 40 19.48 -7.00 5.80
N THR A 41 19.69 -7.29 4.53
CA THR A 41 18.65 -7.14 3.52
C THR A 41 17.49 -8.10 3.81
N ILE A 42 16.29 -7.55 3.99
CA ILE A 42 15.03 -8.30 4.10
C ILE A 42 14.38 -8.31 2.72
N VAL A 43 14.36 -9.48 2.08
CA VAL A 43 13.66 -9.67 0.82
C VAL A 43 12.18 -9.93 1.09
N LEU A 44 11.30 -9.04 0.61
CA LEU A 44 9.86 -9.19 0.70
C LEU A 44 9.28 -9.92 -0.53
N PHE A 45 9.85 -9.65 -1.70
CA PHE A 45 9.54 -10.34 -2.96
C PHE A 45 10.71 -10.18 -3.95
N ASP A 46 11.17 -11.28 -4.54
CA ASP A 46 12.19 -11.28 -5.59
C ASP A 46 11.89 -12.28 -6.72
N GLY A 47 10.78 -13.02 -6.60
CA GLY A 47 10.43 -14.08 -7.54
C GLY A 47 11.35 -15.30 -7.52
N LYS A 48 12.34 -15.35 -6.61
CA LYS A 48 13.33 -16.42 -6.46
C LYS A 48 13.26 -17.06 -5.08
N THR A 49 13.64 -16.32 -4.05
CA THR A 49 13.62 -16.77 -2.65
C THR A 49 12.27 -16.47 -1.98
N LYS A 50 11.62 -15.39 -2.38
CA LYS A 50 10.26 -14.98 -2.00
C LYS A 50 9.41 -14.86 -3.25
N LYS A 51 8.58 -15.88 -3.50
CA LYS A 51 7.86 -16.08 -4.77
C LYS A 51 6.36 -15.82 -4.68
N ASP A 52 5.86 -15.49 -3.49
CA ASP A 52 4.44 -15.35 -3.20
C ASP A 52 4.15 -14.11 -2.36
N LEU A 53 2.88 -13.92 -2.03
CA LEU A 53 2.41 -12.83 -1.17
C LEU A 53 2.37 -13.21 0.32
N SER A 54 3.06 -14.27 0.77
CA SER A 54 2.97 -14.79 2.14
C SER A 54 3.40 -13.78 3.22
N LEU A 55 4.24 -12.80 2.89
CA LEU A 55 4.66 -11.69 3.78
C LEU A 55 3.67 -10.51 3.76
N PHE A 56 2.65 -10.58 2.93
CA PHE A 56 1.64 -9.55 2.76
C PHE A 56 0.25 -10.10 3.11
N TYR A 57 -0.70 -9.20 3.26
CA TYR A 57 -2.12 -9.43 3.20
C TYR A 57 -2.75 -8.40 2.24
N THR A 58 -3.98 -8.63 1.84
CA THR A 58 -4.70 -7.73 0.94
C THR A 58 -5.70 -6.87 1.72
N TRP A 59 -5.91 -5.65 1.26
CA TRP A 59 -6.98 -4.78 1.70
C TRP A 59 -7.60 -4.10 0.48
N LEU A 60 -8.89 -4.33 0.26
CA LEU A 60 -9.67 -3.69 -0.80
C LEU A 60 -10.86 -2.95 -0.19
N ALA A 61 -11.07 -1.69 -0.55
CA ALA A 61 -12.16 -0.88 -0.02
C ALA A 61 -13.54 -1.55 -0.18
N LYS A 62 -13.71 -2.35 -1.25
CA LYS A 62 -14.95 -3.06 -1.56
C LYS A 62 -15.09 -4.39 -0.82
N PHE A 63 -14.00 -5.10 -0.57
CA PHE A 63 -14.02 -6.50 -0.13
C PHE A 63 -13.31 -6.75 1.21
N GLY A 64 -12.71 -5.71 1.81
CA GLY A 64 -11.89 -5.89 3.01
C GLY A 64 -10.62 -6.68 2.71
N HIS A 65 -10.38 -7.75 3.48
CA HIS A 65 -9.21 -8.60 3.31
C HIS A 65 -9.35 -9.67 2.22
N GLU A 66 -10.54 -9.81 1.64
CA GLU A 66 -10.79 -10.76 0.57
C GLU A 66 -10.42 -10.15 -0.79
N ASP A 67 -9.96 -11.00 -1.71
CA ASP A 67 -9.62 -10.63 -3.08
C ASP A 67 -10.26 -11.61 -4.08
N PRO A 68 -11.62 -11.63 -4.18
CA PRO A 68 -12.32 -12.58 -5.02
C PRO A 68 -12.07 -12.37 -6.52
N ASP A 69 -11.70 -11.15 -6.92
CA ASP A 69 -11.45 -10.78 -8.31
C ASP A 69 -9.96 -10.87 -8.69
N GLN A 70 -9.12 -11.42 -7.78
CA GLN A 70 -7.67 -11.62 -7.99
C GLN A 70 -6.98 -10.33 -8.46
N VAL A 71 -7.24 -9.24 -7.73
CA VAL A 71 -6.60 -7.94 -7.98
C VAL A 71 -5.09 -8.04 -7.84
N PHE A 72 -4.64 -8.85 -6.86
CA PHE A 72 -3.23 -9.08 -6.58
C PHE A 72 -2.85 -10.53 -6.86
N THR A 73 -2.02 -10.75 -7.86
CA THR A 73 -1.54 -12.08 -8.25
C THR A 73 -0.04 -12.05 -8.49
N VAL A 74 0.60 -13.20 -8.40
CA VAL A 74 1.96 -13.37 -8.91
C VAL A 74 1.87 -13.93 -10.33
N VAL A 75 2.48 -13.23 -11.28
CA VAL A 75 2.64 -13.71 -12.65
C VAL A 75 4.03 -14.33 -12.81
N ASP A 76 4.11 -15.50 -13.42
CA ASP A 76 5.33 -16.30 -13.46
C ASP A 76 6.43 -15.64 -14.31
N GLN A 77 6.05 -14.94 -15.36
CA GLN A 77 7.00 -14.28 -16.24
C GLN A 77 6.47 -12.98 -16.82
N ILE A 78 7.22 -11.93 -16.56
CA ILE A 78 7.15 -10.67 -17.30
C ILE A 78 8.60 -10.21 -17.53
N ASP A 79 9.02 -10.11 -18.79
CA ASP A 79 10.42 -9.87 -19.19
C ASP A 79 11.39 -10.90 -18.56
N GLY A 80 10.99 -12.17 -18.52
CA GLY A 80 11.83 -13.28 -18.04
C GLY A 80 11.92 -13.46 -16.54
N ALA A 81 11.14 -12.73 -15.74
CA ALA A 81 11.12 -12.85 -14.29
C ALA A 81 9.69 -12.79 -13.71
N PRO A 82 9.43 -13.42 -12.55
CA PRO A 82 8.16 -13.26 -11.86
C PRO A 82 7.95 -11.83 -11.36
N ALA A 83 6.67 -11.43 -11.27
CA ALA A 83 6.29 -10.14 -10.70
C ALA A 83 4.94 -10.24 -9.98
N ILE A 84 4.73 -9.39 -8.97
CA ILE A 84 3.42 -9.15 -8.39
C ILE A 84 2.67 -8.24 -9.34
N ARG A 85 1.51 -8.70 -9.82
CA ARG A 85 0.57 -7.90 -10.60
C ARG A 85 -0.48 -7.31 -9.68
N SER A 86 -0.67 -6.00 -9.74
CA SER A 86 -1.88 -5.34 -9.28
C SER A 86 -2.71 -4.97 -10.52
N SER A 87 -3.92 -5.53 -10.63
CA SER A 87 -4.76 -5.31 -11.82
C SER A 87 -5.28 -3.89 -11.94
N GLY A 88 -5.36 -3.14 -10.84
CA GLY A 88 -5.98 -1.82 -10.78
C GLY A 88 -7.51 -1.83 -10.70
N GLN A 89 -8.17 -2.99 -10.80
CA GLN A 89 -9.62 -3.11 -10.93
C GLN A 89 -10.38 -2.57 -9.71
N HIS A 90 -9.88 -2.81 -8.51
CA HIS A 90 -10.44 -2.34 -7.26
C HIS A 90 -9.40 -1.58 -6.45
N TYR A 91 -9.81 -0.51 -5.80
CA TYR A 91 -8.94 0.33 -4.99
C TYR A 91 -8.60 -0.32 -3.65
N GLY A 92 -7.33 -0.32 -3.31
CA GLY A 92 -6.76 -0.91 -2.12
C GLY A 92 -5.27 -1.18 -2.27
N GLY A 93 -4.76 -2.22 -1.64
CA GLY A 93 -3.34 -2.56 -1.73
C GLY A 93 -3.01 -3.94 -1.17
N PHE A 94 -1.81 -4.43 -1.49
CA PHE A 94 -1.19 -5.48 -0.72
C PHE A 94 -0.27 -4.84 0.31
N VAL A 95 -0.35 -5.33 1.55
CA VAL A 95 0.17 -4.66 2.75
C VAL A 95 1.10 -5.60 3.49
N THR A 96 2.25 -5.13 3.94
CA THR A 96 3.15 -5.94 4.75
C THR A 96 2.52 -6.35 6.08
N LYS A 97 2.71 -7.61 6.49
CA LYS A 97 2.24 -8.10 7.80
C LYS A 97 3.01 -7.46 8.95
N ALA A 98 4.29 -7.16 8.76
CA ALA A 98 5.14 -6.53 9.75
C ALA A 98 5.22 -5.00 9.57
N ASN A 99 5.58 -4.32 10.65
CA ASN A 99 5.91 -2.90 10.68
C ASN A 99 7.42 -2.74 10.53
N TYR A 100 7.85 -1.68 9.85
CA TYR A 100 9.27 -1.39 9.59
C TYR A 100 9.62 0.05 9.98
N THR A 101 10.90 0.26 10.32
CA THR A 101 11.50 1.56 10.61
C THR A 101 12.98 1.55 10.20
N ASN A 102 13.54 2.71 9.91
CA ASN A 102 14.96 2.88 9.60
C ASN A 102 15.44 1.90 8.50
N TYR A 103 14.95 2.08 7.29
CA TYR A 103 15.23 1.20 6.17
C TYR A 103 15.46 1.98 4.88
N ARG A 104 16.13 1.35 3.92
CA ARG A 104 16.13 1.72 2.52
C ARG A 104 15.26 0.73 1.75
N LEU A 105 14.05 1.15 1.36
CA LEU A 105 13.20 0.37 0.45
C LEU A 105 13.76 0.48 -0.96
N ILE A 106 13.87 -0.67 -1.62
CA ILE A 106 14.16 -0.78 -3.05
C ILE A 106 13.04 -1.60 -3.67
N THR A 107 12.45 -1.09 -4.74
CA THR A 107 11.49 -1.82 -5.56
C THR A 107 11.58 -1.40 -7.01
N GLU A 108 11.11 -2.26 -7.89
CA GLU A 108 10.95 -1.93 -9.31
C GLU A 108 9.49 -2.08 -9.69
N PHE A 109 8.98 -1.10 -10.42
CA PHE A 109 7.64 -1.16 -10.98
C PHE A 109 7.64 -1.01 -12.49
N ARG A 110 6.57 -1.49 -13.11
CA ARG A 110 6.30 -1.35 -14.54
C ARG A 110 4.80 -1.16 -14.73
N TRP A 111 4.41 -0.14 -15.50
CA TRP A 111 3.02 0.00 -15.90
C TRP A 111 2.60 -1.10 -16.87
N GLY A 112 1.40 -1.64 -16.66
CA GLY A 112 0.68 -2.44 -17.66
C GLY A 112 -0.13 -1.56 -18.61
N ASN A 113 -0.91 -2.23 -19.46
CA ASN A 113 -1.70 -1.55 -20.49
C ASN A 113 -3.15 -1.30 -20.06
N ILE A 114 -3.62 -1.95 -19.00
CA ILE A 114 -5.03 -1.92 -18.59
C ILE A 114 -5.26 -0.76 -17.63
N THR A 115 -6.33 0.00 -17.88
CA THR A 115 -6.86 0.99 -16.94
C THR A 115 -8.35 0.74 -16.72
N TRP A 116 -8.84 1.09 -15.53
CA TRP A 116 -10.21 0.85 -15.08
C TRP A 116 -10.92 2.17 -14.74
N ALA A 117 -12.24 2.20 -14.91
CA ALA A 117 -13.01 3.35 -14.43
C ALA A 117 -12.82 3.56 -12.91
N PRO A 118 -12.72 4.83 -12.44
CA PRO A 118 -12.91 6.08 -13.20
C PRO A 118 -11.64 6.60 -13.90
N ARG A 119 -10.54 5.83 -13.95
CA ARG A 119 -9.24 6.27 -14.49
C ARG A 119 -8.96 5.81 -15.93
N THR A 120 -9.96 5.34 -16.68
CA THR A 120 -9.76 4.76 -18.03
C THR A 120 -8.95 5.64 -18.98
N ASN A 121 -9.13 6.97 -18.91
CA ASN A 121 -8.41 7.95 -19.75
C ASN A 121 -7.58 8.94 -18.91
N ARG A 122 -7.31 8.60 -17.65
CA ARG A 122 -6.51 9.40 -16.73
C ARG A 122 -5.10 8.85 -16.64
N ALA A 123 -4.20 9.67 -16.13
CA ALA A 123 -2.85 9.24 -15.80
C ALA A 123 -2.89 7.94 -14.96
N ARG A 124 -2.07 6.95 -15.30
CA ARG A 124 -1.95 5.73 -14.50
C ARG A 124 -1.52 6.10 -13.09
N ASP A 125 -2.16 5.48 -12.09
CA ASP A 125 -2.01 5.84 -10.70
C ASP A 125 -1.80 4.63 -9.81
N SER A 126 -0.90 4.77 -8.88
CA SER A 126 -0.52 3.83 -7.82
C SER A 126 0.33 4.59 -6.81
N GLY A 127 0.86 3.90 -5.81
CA GLY A 127 1.76 4.48 -4.83
C GLY A 127 2.23 3.46 -3.81
N ILE A 128 3.18 3.86 -2.99
CA ILE A 128 3.65 3.08 -1.85
C ILE A 128 3.41 3.91 -0.60
N LEU A 129 2.46 3.48 0.22
CA LEU A 129 2.24 4.09 1.52
C LEU A 129 3.31 3.61 2.49
N LEU A 130 4.17 4.52 2.92
CA LEU A 130 5.25 4.28 3.88
C LEU A 130 4.75 4.63 5.28
N HIS A 131 5.24 3.90 6.29
CA HIS A 131 4.86 4.10 7.69
C HIS A 131 3.34 4.08 7.91
N GLY A 132 2.64 3.17 7.21
CA GLY A 132 1.20 2.97 7.37
C GLY A 132 0.86 2.56 8.81
N GLN A 133 -0.06 3.29 9.46
CA GLN A 133 -0.38 3.13 10.87
C GLN A 133 -1.87 2.93 11.11
N GLY A 134 -2.17 2.21 12.17
CA GLY A 134 -3.53 1.93 12.63
C GLY A 134 -4.24 0.86 11.80
N ASP A 135 -5.55 0.86 11.87
CA ASP A 135 -6.39 -0.12 11.19
C ASP A 135 -6.44 0.15 9.68
N ASP A 136 -6.69 -0.90 8.90
CA ASP A 136 -6.92 -0.76 7.47
C ASP A 136 -8.15 0.11 7.21
N GLY A 137 -8.09 0.87 6.11
CA GLY A 137 -9.18 1.74 5.70
C GLY A 137 -9.36 3.02 6.54
N ASN A 138 -8.47 3.30 7.47
CA ASN A 138 -8.60 4.38 8.44
C ASN A 138 -8.44 5.80 7.85
N ALA A 139 -8.10 5.94 6.57
CA ALA A 139 -8.14 7.25 5.92
C ALA A 139 -9.59 7.78 5.73
N SER A 140 -10.61 7.00 6.10
CA SER A 140 -11.98 7.47 6.33
C SER A 140 -12.47 7.09 7.73
N LYS A 141 -13.44 7.83 8.26
CA LYS A 141 -14.06 7.57 9.58
C LYS A 141 -14.76 6.22 9.65
N GLU A 142 -15.30 5.76 8.53
CA GLU A 142 -16.02 4.51 8.37
C GLU A 142 -15.07 3.31 8.26
N PHE A 143 -13.75 3.54 8.18
CA PHE A 143 -12.73 2.50 7.95
C PHE A 143 -13.01 1.69 6.67
N LYS A 144 -13.45 2.40 5.62
CA LYS A 144 -13.75 1.86 4.29
C LYS A 144 -12.91 2.50 3.19
N SER A 145 -11.94 3.36 3.57
CA SER A 145 -10.99 3.90 2.60
C SER A 145 -10.13 2.77 2.02
N PRO A 146 -9.70 2.87 0.77
CA PRO A 146 -8.65 1.99 0.26
C PRO A 146 -7.30 2.20 0.98
N TRP A 147 -7.13 3.32 1.66
CA TRP A 147 -5.87 3.77 2.25
C TRP A 147 -5.88 3.77 3.77
N MET A 148 -4.67 3.66 4.34
CA MET A 148 -4.40 3.95 5.75
C MET A 148 -3.56 5.22 5.88
N ARG A 149 -3.61 5.89 7.05
CA ARG A 149 -2.78 7.05 7.33
C ARG A 149 -1.29 6.71 7.17
N SER A 150 -0.55 7.56 6.45
CA SER A 150 0.80 7.24 6.01
C SER A 150 1.49 8.44 5.36
N VAL A 151 2.74 8.25 4.99
CA VAL A 151 3.48 9.13 4.06
C VAL A 151 3.62 8.35 2.75
N GLU A 152 3.03 8.86 1.67
CA GLU A 152 3.01 8.14 0.40
C GLU A 152 4.16 8.57 -0.51
N PHE A 153 4.82 7.58 -1.09
CA PHE A 153 5.65 7.70 -2.28
C PHE A 153 4.76 7.48 -3.49
N GLN A 154 4.30 8.57 -4.07
CA GLN A 154 3.37 8.54 -5.21
C GLN A 154 4.01 7.92 -6.45
N ILE A 155 3.25 7.09 -7.15
CA ILE A 155 3.55 6.56 -8.47
C ILE A 155 2.40 6.98 -9.38
N ILE A 156 2.58 8.06 -10.14
CA ILE A 156 1.59 8.54 -11.12
C ILE A 156 2.32 9.06 -12.35
N GLU A 157 1.80 8.80 -13.53
CA GLU A 157 2.43 9.28 -14.76
C GLU A 157 2.73 10.80 -14.71
N GLY A 158 3.99 11.17 -14.84
CA GLY A 158 4.50 12.55 -14.74
C GLY A 158 4.57 13.11 -13.32
N GLY A 159 4.24 12.31 -12.29
CA GLY A 159 4.27 12.71 -10.88
C GLY A 159 4.90 11.68 -9.94
N THR A 160 5.55 10.67 -10.50
CA THR A 160 6.26 9.65 -9.72
C THR A 160 7.37 10.30 -8.91
N GLY A 161 7.29 10.16 -7.59
CA GLY A 161 8.23 10.80 -6.65
C GLY A 161 7.62 11.91 -5.80
N ASP A 162 6.35 12.29 -5.99
CA ASP A 162 5.68 13.19 -5.08
C ASP A 162 5.53 12.57 -3.69
N ILE A 163 5.42 13.40 -2.64
CA ILE A 163 4.93 13.00 -1.34
C ILE A 163 3.45 13.32 -1.23
N ILE A 164 2.63 12.38 -0.75
CA ILE A 164 1.27 12.66 -0.29
C ILE A 164 1.16 12.33 1.20
N LEU A 165 0.61 13.26 1.98
CA LEU A 165 0.33 13.05 3.39
C LEU A 165 -1.10 12.55 3.55
N VAL A 166 -1.24 11.27 3.88
CA VAL A 166 -2.53 10.59 4.04
C VAL A 166 -2.93 10.63 5.51
N ASN A 167 -3.98 11.37 5.81
CA ASN A 167 -4.55 11.48 7.16
C ASN A 167 -5.42 10.26 7.47
N GLY A 168 -5.71 10.04 8.76
CA GLY A 168 -6.62 8.97 9.16
C GLY A 168 -7.21 9.19 10.54
N TYR A 169 -7.88 8.16 11.04
CA TYR A 169 -8.63 8.18 12.29
C TYR A 169 -8.28 6.97 13.16
N ASN A 170 -8.54 7.07 14.46
CA ASN A 170 -8.63 5.92 15.34
C ASN A 170 -10.11 5.50 15.49
N ARG A 171 -10.38 4.21 15.68
CA ARG A 171 -11.75 3.73 15.95
C ARG A 171 -12.33 4.40 17.18
N GLY A 172 -13.58 4.83 17.05
CA GLY A 172 -14.28 5.53 18.13
C GLY A 172 -13.84 6.98 18.36
N SER A 173 -12.90 7.50 17.55
CA SER A 173 -12.47 8.89 17.60
C SER A 173 -12.91 9.67 16.35
N ASN A 174 -13.27 10.94 16.55
CA ASN A 174 -13.46 11.89 15.45
C ASN A 174 -12.21 12.73 15.18
N GLU A 175 -11.15 12.50 15.95
CA GLU A 175 -9.90 13.23 15.78
C GLU A 175 -9.16 12.77 14.52
N VAL A 176 -8.71 13.75 13.74
CA VAL A 176 -7.87 13.51 12.57
C VAL A 176 -6.43 13.35 13.02
N ILE A 177 -5.84 12.21 12.71
CA ILE A 177 -4.41 11.97 12.90
C ILE A 177 -3.73 12.22 11.56
N ALA A 178 -2.97 13.31 11.51
CA ALA A 178 -2.27 13.76 10.30
C ALA A 178 -0.76 13.52 10.45
N PRO A 179 -0.08 12.96 9.42
CA PRO A 179 1.36 13.02 9.37
C PRO A 179 1.80 14.48 9.22
N LYS A 180 2.91 14.83 9.87
CA LYS A 180 3.61 16.11 9.68
C LYS A 180 4.91 15.84 8.97
N LEU A 181 5.32 16.74 8.09
CA LEU A 181 6.59 16.66 7.38
C LEU A 181 7.02 18.06 6.95
N THR A 182 8.31 18.35 7.04
CA THR A 182 8.90 19.57 6.50
C THR A 182 9.62 19.26 5.19
N ALA A 183 9.34 20.00 4.13
CA ALA A 183 10.09 19.96 2.89
C ALA A 183 10.54 21.36 2.47
N LYS A 184 11.71 21.42 1.80
CA LYS A 184 12.11 22.64 1.12
C LYS A 184 11.34 22.77 -0.18
N VAL A 185 10.75 23.93 -0.44
CA VAL A 185 9.93 24.14 -1.64
C VAL A 185 10.40 25.37 -2.43
N ALA A 186 10.26 25.25 -3.73
CA ALA A 186 10.51 26.34 -4.67
C ALA A 186 9.56 27.54 -4.42
N ALA A 187 9.78 28.65 -5.08
CA ALA A 187 8.97 29.85 -4.94
C ALA A 187 7.47 29.66 -5.24
N ASN A 188 7.10 28.62 -6.00
CA ASN A 188 5.71 28.25 -6.27
C ASN A 188 5.01 27.59 -5.06
N GLY A 189 5.76 27.28 -3.99
CA GLY A 189 5.26 26.68 -2.76
C GLY A 189 4.76 25.23 -2.89
N LYS A 190 5.06 24.54 -3.99
CA LYS A 190 4.59 23.18 -4.33
C LYS A 190 5.71 22.19 -4.60
N ASN A 191 6.59 22.52 -5.58
CA ASN A 191 7.66 21.62 -5.97
C ASN A 191 8.76 21.60 -4.91
N TRP A 192 9.22 20.40 -4.56
CA TRP A 192 10.43 20.27 -3.76
C TRP A 192 11.62 20.92 -4.48
N ASP A 193 12.43 21.66 -3.75
CA ASP A 193 13.64 22.28 -4.24
C ASP A 193 14.70 22.26 -3.12
N PRO A 194 15.88 21.62 -3.35
CA PRO A 194 16.93 21.59 -2.33
C PRO A 194 17.45 22.98 -1.94
N ALA A 195 17.30 23.97 -2.81
CA ALA A 195 17.65 25.38 -2.56
C ALA A 195 16.46 26.21 -2.03
N GLY A 196 15.26 25.60 -1.94
CA GLY A 196 14.03 26.28 -1.55
C GLY A 196 13.94 26.54 -0.04
N GLN A 197 12.84 27.18 0.34
CA GLN A 197 12.56 27.50 1.75
C GLN A 197 11.84 26.32 2.44
N PRO A 198 12.16 26.01 3.72
CA PRO A 198 11.48 24.98 4.47
C PRO A 198 10.02 25.38 4.73
N LYS A 199 9.12 24.41 4.56
CA LYS A 199 7.68 24.53 4.82
C LYS A 199 7.17 23.26 5.48
N GLU A 200 6.42 23.40 6.56
CA GLU A 200 5.73 22.28 7.19
C GLU A 200 4.41 21.97 6.45
N PHE A 201 4.17 20.70 6.26
CA PHE A 201 2.95 20.15 5.67
C PHE A 201 2.29 19.20 6.67
N THR A 202 0.98 19.25 6.78
CA THR A 202 0.16 18.34 7.59
C THR A 202 -0.90 17.61 6.77
N LYS A 203 -0.96 17.88 5.46
CA LYS A 203 -1.87 17.25 4.49
C LYS A 203 -1.48 17.59 3.06
N GLY A 204 -2.01 16.82 2.15
CA GLY A 204 -1.92 17.10 0.70
C GLY A 204 -0.62 16.62 0.09
N ARG A 205 -0.31 17.20 -1.06
CA ARG A 205 0.77 16.80 -1.95
C ARG A 205 1.93 17.78 -1.91
N ILE A 206 3.14 17.26 -1.97
CA ILE A 206 4.38 17.99 -2.26
C ILE A 206 4.87 17.43 -3.56
N ASP A 207 4.92 18.26 -4.59
CA ASP A 207 5.31 17.85 -5.93
C ASP A 207 6.82 17.58 -5.99
N TRP A 208 7.25 16.55 -6.71
CA TRP A 208 8.67 16.27 -6.89
C TRP A 208 9.38 17.41 -7.66
N GLN A 209 10.70 17.46 -7.60
CA GLN A 209 11.50 18.63 -7.98
C GLN A 209 11.15 19.22 -9.36
N TYR A 210 10.92 18.37 -10.34
CA TYR A 210 10.67 18.81 -11.72
C TYR A 210 9.28 18.42 -12.24
N ARG A 211 8.34 18.15 -11.32
CA ARG A 211 6.96 17.94 -11.74
C ARG A 211 6.49 19.10 -12.59
N ASP A 212 5.98 18.79 -13.76
CA ASP A 212 5.51 19.79 -14.71
C ASP A 212 4.35 20.61 -14.12
N LEU A 213 4.46 21.93 -14.11
CA LEU A 213 3.40 22.83 -13.63
C LEU A 213 2.15 22.76 -14.50
N GLY A 214 2.29 22.33 -15.75
CA GLY A 214 1.20 22.06 -16.68
C GLY A 214 0.69 20.63 -16.62
N TRP A 215 1.05 19.83 -15.58
CA TRP A 215 0.60 18.46 -15.44
C TRP A 215 -0.92 18.33 -15.57
N LYS A 216 -1.34 17.34 -16.33
CA LYS A 216 -2.76 17.02 -16.55
C LYS A 216 -3.01 15.56 -16.21
N ASP A 217 -4.15 15.29 -15.60
CA ASP A 217 -4.59 13.93 -15.29
C ASP A 217 -5.15 13.26 -16.57
N VAL A 218 -4.25 12.95 -17.48
CA VAL A 218 -4.54 12.28 -18.76
C VAL A 218 -3.61 11.10 -18.98
N LEU A 219 -4.14 10.03 -19.55
CA LEU A 219 -3.39 8.80 -19.83
C LEU A 219 -2.15 9.09 -20.69
N GLY A 220 -1.00 8.58 -20.23
CA GLY A 220 0.27 8.75 -20.94
C GLY A 220 0.89 10.13 -20.77
N PHE A 221 0.47 10.93 -19.77
CA PHE A 221 1.11 12.22 -19.53
C PHE A 221 2.60 12.06 -19.24
N ARG A 222 3.42 12.91 -19.90
CA ARG A 222 4.86 12.99 -19.67
C ARG A 222 5.26 14.44 -19.52
N GLY A 223 5.95 14.76 -18.43
CA GLY A 223 6.58 16.07 -18.23
C GLY A 223 7.91 16.17 -18.97
N ALA A 224 8.33 17.39 -19.33
CA ALA A 224 9.57 17.63 -20.07
C ALA A 224 10.85 17.15 -19.35
N LYS A 225 10.81 17.07 -18.00
CA LYS A 225 11.93 16.62 -17.16
C LYS A 225 11.64 15.30 -16.44
N ASP A 226 10.64 14.56 -16.93
CA ASP A 226 10.21 13.33 -16.30
C ASP A 226 11.33 12.29 -16.25
N VAL A 227 11.56 11.73 -15.05
CA VAL A 227 12.58 10.72 -14.79
C VAL A 227 12.03 9.29 -14.83
N GLU A 228 10.71 9.16 -14.92
CA GLU A 228 10.04 7.88 -15.10
C GLU A 228 10.26 7.39 -16.53
N LYS A 229 10.47 6.09 -16.70
CA LYS A 229 10.56 5.46 -18.02
C LYS A 229 9.17 5.26 -18.63
N PRO A 230 9.08 5.08 -19.96
CA PRO A 230 7.82 4.81 -20.63
C PRO A 230 7.05 3.59 -20.10
N VAL A 231 5.74 3.55 -20.39
CA VAL A 231 4.89 2.40 -20.14
C VAL A 231 5.51 1.13 -20.73
N GLY A 232 5.52 0.06 -19.95
CA GLY A 232 6.12 -1.21 -20.36
C GLY A 232 7.61 -1.34 -20.03
N GLU A 233 8.24 -0.31 -19.49
CA GLU A 233 9.62 -0.37 -18.99
C GLU A 233 9.68 -0.39 -17.46
N TRP A 234 10.71 -1.07 -16.93
CA TRP A 234 10.93 -1.15 -15.48
C TRP A 234 11.56 0.13 -14.95
N ASN A 235 10.92 0.69 -13.94
CA ASN A 235 11.39 1.81 -13.14
C ASN A 235 11.88 1.31 -11.80
N ARG A 236 13.01 1.84 -11.33
CA ARG A 236 13.54 1.56 -9.99
C ARG A 236 13.20 2.71 -9.05
N LEU A 237 12.57 2.38 -7.95
CA LEU A 237 12.27 3.29 -6.85
C LEU A 237 13.12 2.98 -5.64
N GLU A 238 13.57 4.01 -4.94
CA GLU A 238 14.24 3.90 -3.65
C GLU A 238 13.66 4.92 -2.69
N ALA A 239 13.32 4.46 -1.47
CA ALA A 239 12.95 5.34 -0.37
C ALA A 239 13.88 5.08 0.81
N ILE A 240 14.65 6.09 1.22
CA ILE A 240 15.42 6.06 2.47
C ILE A 240 14.52 6.65 3.54
N CYS A 241 14.20 5.85 4.56
CA CYS A 241 13.35 6.22 5.69
C CYS A 241 14.21 6.13 6.96
N GLU A 242 14.58 7.26 7.54
CA GLU A 242 15.37 7.36 8.77
C GLU A 242 14.56 8.13 9.82
N GLY A 243 14.08 7.40 10.85
CA GLY A 243 13.03 7.95 11.70
C GLY A 243 11.84 8.41 10.87
N GLY A 244 11.48 9.68 11.00
CA GLY A 244 10.41 10.29 10.19
C GLY A 244 10.90 10.97 8.89
N ASP A 245 12.19 10.99 8.65
CA ASP A 245 12.77 11.58 7.44
C ASP A 245 12.62 10.62 6.26
N VAL A 246 12.33 11.16 5.08
CA VAL A 246 12.21 10.39 3.85
C VAL A 246 12.99 11.04 2.72
N THR A 247 13.63 10.23 1.89
CA THR A 247 14.30 10.68 0.68
C THR A 247 13.98 9.73 -0.46
N TYR A 248 13.46 10.24 -1.58
CA TYR A 248 13.01 9.43 -2.70
C TYR A 248 13.91 9.58 -3.93
N PHE A 249 14.14 8.44 -4.58
CA PHE A 249 14.85 8.35 -5.84
C PHE A 249 14.02 7.59 -6.87
N VAL A 250 14.01 8.08 -8.08
CA VAL A 250 13.42 7.43 -9.26
C VAL A 250 14.51 7.24 -10.29
N ASN A 251 14.77 6.00 -10.68
CA ASN A 251 15.83 5.65 -11.65
C ASN A 251 17.20 6.24 -11.30
N GLY A 252 17.54 6.27 -9.98
CA GLY A 252 18.80 6.81 -9.47
C GLY A 252 18.85 8.33 -9.30
N VAL A 253 17.82 9.06 -9.74
CA VAL A 253 17.73 10.51 -9.57
C VAL A 253 17.00 10.81 -8.26
N LYS A 254 17.62 11.62 -7.37
CA LYS A 254 16.95 12.14 -6.18
C LYS A 254 15.85 13.11 -6.61
N VAL A 255 14.61 12.81 -6.25
CA VAL A 255 13.43 13.58 -6.69
C VAL A 255 12.78 14.36 -5.54
N MET A 256 12.93 13.87 -4.29
CA MET A 256 12.20 14.40 -3.15
C MET A 256 12.98 14.19 -1.85
N GLU A 257 12.78 15.09 -0.91
CA GLU A 257 13.23 14.95 0.47
C GLU A 257 12.25 15.61 1.42
N GLY A 258 11.83 14.87 2.44
CA GLY A 258 11.04 15.34 3.56
C GLY A 258 11.77 15.11 4.87
N ARG A 259 11.68 16.04 5.80
CA ARG A 259 12.37 16.03 7.10
C ARG A 259 11.40 16.23 8.25
N HIS A 260 11.82 15.79 9.44
CA HIS A 260 11.05 15.96 10.68
C HIS A 260 9.63 15.36 10.61
N GLY A 261 9.51 14.21 9.91
CA GLY A 261 8.26 13.50 9.79
C GLY A 261 7.79 12.95 11.15
N SER A 262 6.50 13.06 11.43
CA SER A 262 5.92 12.55 12.67
C SER A 262 5.65 11.05 12.66
N PHE A 263 5.54 10.43 11.48
CA PHE A 263 5.39 8.99 11.33
C PHE A 263 6.76 8.37 11.08
N THR A 264 7.22 7.56 12.04
CA THR A 264 8.60 7.05 12.06
C THR A 264 8.69 5.55 11.76
N SER A 265 7.54 4.87 11.70
CA SER A 265 7.45 3.43 11.48
C SER A 265 6.05 3.04 11.06
N GLY A 266 5.92 1.86 10.49
CA GLY A 266 4.63 1.28 10.14
C GLY A 266 4.72 0.25 9.02
N LYS A 267 3.58 -0.08 8.46
CA LYS A 267 3.44 -1.00 7.33
C LYS A 267 3.79 -0.31 6.01
N LEU A 268 4.08 -1.13 5.01
CA LEU A 268 4.17 -0.72 3.61
C LEU A 268 2.92 -1.23 2.90
N LEU A 269 2.23 -0.35 2.17
CA LEU A 269 1.11 -0.71 1.32
C LEU A 269 1.42 -0.30 -0.11
N PHE A 270 1.31 -1.24 -1.04
CA PHE A 270 1.47 -1.05 -2.47
C PHE A 270 0.09 -0.97 -3.12
N GLN A 271 -0.21 0.14 -3.75
CA GLN A 271 -1.58 0.49 -4.17
C GLN A 271 -2.05 -0.21 -5.44
N SER A 272 -3.35 -0.44 -5.48
CA SER A 272 -4.17 -0.70 -6.66
C SER A 272 -5.11 0.49 -6.85
N GLU A 273 -4.92 1.29 -7.90
CA GLU A 273 -5.65 2.56 -8.09
C GLU A 273 -6.03 2.82 -9.55
N GLY A 274 -6.79 1.92 -10.12
CA GLY A 274 -7.39 2.10 -11.44
C GLY A 274 -6.45 1.87 -12.62
N ALA A 275 -5.20 1.47 -12.39
CA ALA A 275 -4.24 1.11 -13.43
C ALA A 275 -3.52 -0.19 -13.11
N GLU A 276 -3.28 -1.00 -14.14
CA GLU A 276 -2.46 -2.20 -14.02
C GLU A 276 -1.00 -1.82 -13.80
N ILE A 277 -0.41 -2.39 -12.76
CA ILE A 277 1.00 -2.19 -12.40
C ILE A 277 1.61 -3.51 -11.93
N PHE A 278 2.87 -3.69 -12.25
CA PHE A 278 3.66 -4.84 -11.83
C PHE A 278 4.78 -4.38 -10.91
N PHE A 279 5.04 -5.17 -9.85
CA PHE A 279 6.16 -4.94 -8.94
C PHE A 279 7.07 -6.16 -8.93
N ARG A 280 8.38 -5.91 -9.01
CA ARG A 280 9.40 -6.93 -8.77
C ARG A 280 10.49 -6.36 -7.89
N LEU A 281 11.26 -7.23 -7.21
CA LEU A 281 12.32 -6.82 -6.30
C LEU A 281 11.80 -5.83 -5.25
N ILE A 282 11.11 -6.35 -4.25
CA ILE A 282 10.73 -5.56 -3.07
C ILE A 282 11.64 -5.99 -1.93
N GLU A 283 12.55 -5.11 -1.51
CA GLU A 283 13.48 -5.40 -0.43
C GLU A 283 13.72 -4.18 0.47
N LEU A 284 14.04 -4.46 1.73
CA LEU A 284 14.43 -3.47 2.73
C LEU A 284 15.88 -3.71 3.10
N GLN A 285 16.72 -2.72 2.87
CA GLN A 285 18.13 -2.74 3.21
C GLN A 285 18.39 -1.96 4.50
N PRO A 286 19.44 -2.32 5.30
CA PRO A 286 19.91 -1.50 6.41
C PRO A 286 20.31 -0.10 5.91
N LEU A 287 20.10 0.91 6.75
CA LEU A 287 20.73 2.21 6.54
C LEU A 287 22.24 2.08 6.79
N LYS A 288 23.02 2.75 5.97
CA LYS A 288 24.51 2.77 6.09
C LYS A 288 24.94 3.84 7.06
#